data_a0e97b00fab5ba97e267825d21cfc11c
#
_entry.id   a0e97b00fab5ba97e267825d21cfc11c
#
_cell.length_a   1.000
_cell.length_b   1.000
_cell.length_c   1.000
_cell.angle_alpha   90.00
_cell.angle_beta   90.00
_cell.angle_gamma   90.00
#
_symmetry.space_group_name_H-M   'P 1'
#
loop_
_entity.id
_entity.type
_entity.pdbx_description
1 polymer ?
#
loop_
_entity_poly.entity_id
_entity_poly.type
_entity_poly.pdbx_seq_one_letter_code
_entity_poly.pdbx_strand_id
1 'polypeptide(L)'
;MTLNNLQDLKRHFTICKLLFFTFALQSFTCQSQQKMITPPYLQKGDTVAILATARKNIDDNLKPTLDLLHSWGLEGVIGSTIGLDLNQLAGTDEQRAADFQKQLDNPNIKAIWCVRGGYGTVRMLDLLDFTKFKQHPKWVIGFSDVTVLHNHLNTMGYKSIHGIMPVTIPRATPAAVSSMKSSLFGEPLSYSIGPDKMNRFGKATGELVGGNLSILYSLLGSQSAIDCRDKILFIEDLDEYLYHIDRMMMNLRRNGCIENLKGIVVGSMTKMKDNDIPWGKNAVEIVDDITKKYNIPVIFNFPAGHIQDNRALIMGSTVTIDVNESGSTVVFQK
;
A
#
# COMPACT_ATOMS: atom_id res chain seq x y z
N MET A 1 27.44 -65.43 3.13
CA MET A 1 26.33 -64.46 2.96
C MET A 1 25.30 -65.13 2.06
N THR A 2 24.16 -65.49 2.60
CA THR A 2 23.16 -66.29 1.86
C THR A 2 22.29 -65.38 0.98
N LEU A 3 21.86 -65.90 -0.17
CA LEU A 3 21.05 -65.19 -1.18
C LEU A 3 19.80 -64.47 -0.61
N ASN A 4 19.30 -64.83 0.52
CA ASN A 4 18.16 -64.21 1.20
C ASN A 4 18.46 -62.80 1.71
N ASN A 5 19.69 -62.52 2.15
CA ASN A 5 20.08 -61.16 2.64
C ASN A 5 20.16 -60.13 1.54
N LEU A 6 20.38 -60.50 0.27
CA LEU A 6 20.42 -59.58 -0.86
C LEU A 6 19.01 -59.18 -1.37
N GLN A 7 18.05 -60.08 -1.21
CA GLN A 7 16.66 -59.77 -1.59
C GLN A 7 15.97 -58.83 -0.56
N ASP A 8 16.25 -58.99 0.71
CA ASP A 8 15.75 -58.09 1.75
C ASP A 8 16.37 -56.67 1.65
N LEU A 9 17.66 -56.57 1.34
CA LEU A 9 18.29 -55.27 1.12
C LEU A 9 17.70 -54.52 -0.10
N LYS A 10 17.40 -55.21 -1.19
CA LYS A 10 16.76 -54.63 -2.37
C LYS A 10 15.33 -54.18 -2.10
N ARG A 11 14.60 -54.94 -1.28
CA ARG A 11 13.21 -54.61 -0.88
C ARG A 11 13.16 -53.37 0.00
N HIS A 12 14.09 -53.21 0.95
CA HIS A 12 14.18 -52.00 1.80
C HIS A 12 14.62 -50.76 0.99
N PHE A 13 15.52 -50.92 0.00
CA PHE A 13 15.91 -49.81 -0.87
C PHE A 13 14.78 -49.32 -1.80
N THR A 14 13.91 -50.24 -2.25
CA THR A 14 12.75 -49.92 -3.10
C THR A 14 11.66 -49.23 -2.26
N ILE A 15 11.41 -49.68 -1.04
CA ILE A 15 10.41 -49.05 -0.12
C ILE A 15 10.89 -47.67 0.30
N CYS A 16 12.18 -47.45 0.60
CA CYS A 16 12.71 -46.12 0.89
C CYS A 16 12.64 -45.18 -0.32
N LYS A 17 12.85 -45.63 -1.54
CA LYS A 17 12.67 -44.80 -2.75
C LYS A 17 11.22 -44.44 -3.01
N LEU A 18 10.25 -45.34 -2.76
CA LEU A 18 8.82 -45.03 -2.86
C LEU A 18 8.38 -44.03 -1.79
N LEU A 19 8.84 -44.16 -0.54
CA LEU A 19 8.53 -43.23 0.54
C LEU A 19 9.14 -41.84 0.29
N PHE A 20 10.34 -41.73 -0.29
CA PHE A 20 10.94 -40.46 -0.67
C PHE A 20 10.21 -39.80 -1.82
N PHE A 21 9.65 -40.55 -2.78
CA PHE A 21 8.89 -40.00 -3.90
C PHE A 21 7.48 -39.53 -3.49
N THR A 22 6.86 -40.22 -2.53
CA THR A 22 5.56 -39.79 -1.98
C THR A 22 5.68 -38.55 -1.07
N PHE A 23 6.80 -38.36 -0.36
CA PHE A 23 7.05 -37.16 0.44
C PHE A 23 7.38 -35.94 -0.41
N ALA A 24 8.03 -36.12 -1.59
CA ALA A 24 8.32 -35.02 -2.51
C ALA A 24 7.10 -34.51 -3.28
N LEU A 25 6.01 -35.29 -3.38
CA LEU A 25 4.76 -34.89 -4.04
C LEU A 25 3.79 -34.16 -3.11
N GLN A 26 4.00 -34.12 -1.79
CA GLN A 26 3.11 -33.43 -0.84
C GLN A 26 3.49 -31.97 -0.58
N SER A 27 4.53 -31.43 -1.21
CA SER A 27 5.00 -30.07 -0.94
C SER A 27 4.49 -29.00 -1.92
N PHE A 28 3.66 -29.36 -2.89
CA PHE A 28 2.92 -28.37 -3.67
C PHE A 28 1.54 -28.11 -3.05
N THR A 29 1.51 -27.58 -1.83
CA THR A 29 0.34 -26.85 -1.40
C THR A 29 0.28 -25.61 -2.28
N CYS A 30 -0.61 -25.62 -3.27
CA CYS A 30 -1.10 -24.42 -3.91
C CYS A 30 -1.68 -23.55 -2.78
N GLN A 31 -0.85 -22.63 -2.26
CA GLN A 31 -1.28 -21.65 -1.28
C GLN A 31 -2.28 -20.78 -2.04
N SER A 32 -3.58 -21.09 -1.91
CA SER A 32 -4.63 -20.28 -2.53
C SER A 32 -4.39 -18.85 -2.06
N GLN A 33 -4.21 -17.95 -2.99
CA GLN A 33 -4.03 -16.54 -2.70
C GLN A 33 -5.25 -16.10 -1.85
N GLN A 34 -5.03 -15.75 -0.60
CA GLN A 34 -6.11 -15.38 0.31
C GLN A 34 -6.87 -14.20 -0.29
N LYS A 35 -8.16 -14.37 -0.54
CA LYS A 35 -8.98 -13.30 -1.12
C LYS A 35 -9.03 -12.11 -0.16
N MET A 36 -8.59 -10.96 -0.63
CA MET A 36 -8.60 -9.72 0.13
C MET A 36 -10.04 -9.31 0.51
N ILE A 37 -10.25 -9.01 1.78
CA ILE A 37 -11.53 -8.53 2.29
C ILE A 37 -11.68 -7.05 1.92
N THR A 38 -12.76 -6.74 1.20
CA THR A 38 -13.16 -5.38 0.88
C THR A 38 -14.07 -4.88 2.01
N PRO A 39 -13.72 -3.82 2.76
CA PRO A 39 -14.66 -3.20 3.69
C PRO A 39 -15.94 -2.77 2.96
N PRO A 40 -17.09 -2.71 3.65
CA PRO A 40 -18.33 -2.24 3.03
C PRO A 40 -18.16 -0.86 2.40
N TYR A 41 -18.65 -0.69 1.18
CA TYR A 41 -18.69 0.64 0.55
C TYR A 41 -19.66 1.56 1.29
N LEU A 42 -19.30 2.84 1.33
CA LEU A 42 -20.07 3.84 2.06
C LEU A 42 -21.40 4.12 1.37
N GLN A 43 -22.39 4.45 2.19
CA GLN A 43 -23.72 4.88 1.77
C GLN A 43 -24.04 6.26 2.39
N LYS A 44 -25.04 6.94 1.85
CA LYS A 44 -25.52 8.22 2.46
C LYS A 44 -25.93 7.99 3.91
N GLY A 45 -25.49 8.87 4.79
CA GLY A 45 -25.68 8.79 6.24
C GLY A 45 -24.57 8.06 6.98
N ASP A 46 -23.63 7.41 6.28
CA ASP A 46 -22.49 6.78 6.93
C ASP A 46 -21.52 7.79 7.53
N THR A 47 -20.88 7.39 8.61
CA THR A 47 -19.97 8.24 9.38
C THR A 47 -18.51 7.93 9.09
N VAL A 48 -17.71 8.98 8.85
CA VAL A 48 -16.27 8.98 8.65
C VAL A 48 -15.59 9.65 9.83
N ALA A 49 -14.67 8.96 10.50
CA ALA A 49 -13.84 9.54 11.54
C ALA A 49 -12.61 10.23 10.93
N ILE A 50 -12.28 11.42 11.39
CA ILE A 50 -11.11 12.20 10.98
C ILE A 50 -10.20 12.33 12.20
N LEU A 51 -8.96 11.84 12.12
CA LEU A 51 -8.03 11.83 13.23
C LEU A 51 -6.56 11.88 12.76
N ALA A 52 -5.65 12.13 13.68
CA ALA A 52 -4.22 12.17 13.42
C ALA A 52 -3.51 10.91 13.94
N THR A 53 -2.76 10.23 13.07
CA THR A 53 -1.95 9.04 13.43
C THR A 53 -0.48 9.39 13.64
N ALA A 54 -0.05 10.57 13.19
CA ALA A 54 1.36 10.96 13.14
C ALA A 54 1.54 12.43 13.55
N ARG A 55 1.89 13.26 12.57
CA ARG A 55 2.22 14.66 12.79
C ARG A 55 0.96 15.47 13.13
N LYS A 56 1.11 16.47 14.03
CA LYS A 56 0.03 17.40 14.36
C LYS A 56 -0.47 18.17 13.15
N ASN A 57 -1.75 18.47 13.11
CA ASN A 57 -2.30 19.41 12.15
C ASN A 57 -1.99 20.85 12.62
N ILE A 58 -1.39 21.65 11.74
CA ILE A 58 -1.01 23.04 12.09
C ILE A 58 -2.22 23.97 11.96
N ASP A 59 -3.08 23.67 11.00
CA ASP A 59 -4.33 24.38 10.76
C ASP A 59 -5.49 23.43 11.09
N ASP A 60 -6.12 23.65 12.25
CA ASP A 60 -7.24 22.81 12.74
C ASP A 60 -8.53 23.04 11.92
N ASN A 61 -8.45 23.79 10.82
CA ASN A 61 -9.60 24.04 9.95
C ASN A 61 -9.95 22.79 9.13
N LEU A 62 -10.79 21.95 9.70
CA LEU A 62 -11.37 20.79 9.04
C LEU A 62 -12.65 21.10 8.23
N LYS A 63 -13.07 22.36 8.20
CA LYS A 63 -14.31 22.75 7.49
C LYS A 63 -14.33 22.29 6.03
N PRO A 64 -13.27 22.43 5.21
CA PRO A 64 -13.29 21.94 3.83
C PRO A 64 -13.55 20.44 3.73
N THR A 65 -13.04 19.67 4.69
CA THR A 65 -13.24 18.20 4.74
C THR A 65 -14.66 17.84 5.13
N LEU A 66 -15.20 18.52 6.15
CA LEU A 66 -16.58 18.30 6.60
C LEU A 66 -17.59 18.70 5.52
N ASP A 67 -17.37 19.86 4.85
CA ASP A 67 -18.19 20.29 3.72
C ASP A 67 -18.15 19.28 2.57
N LEU A 68 -16.96 18.70 2.28
CA LEU A 68 -16.79 17.69 1.25
C LEU A 68 -17.56 16.41 1.61
N LEU A 69 -17.41 15.89 2.83
CA LEU A 69 -18.16 14.73 3.31
C LEU A 69 -19.66 14.97 3.23
N HIS A 70 -20.12 16.12 3.72
CA HIS A 70 -21.53 16.50 3.64
C HIS A 70 -22.05 16.56 2.19
N SER A 71 -21.26 17.10 1.26
CA SER A 71 -21.60 17.11 -0.18
C SER A 71 -21.76 15.70 -0.78
N TRP A 72 -21.13 14.70 -0.17
CA TRP A 72 -21.27 13.28 -0.52
C TRP A 72 -22.40 12.58 0.23
N GLY A 73 -23.07 13.31 1.16
CA GLY A 73 -24.10 12.76 2.03
C GLY A 73 -23.58 11.93 3.19
N LEU A 74 -22.32 12.18 3.60
CA LEU A 74 -21.64 11.50 4.70
C LEU A 74 -21.53 12.42 5.92
N GLU A 75 -21.45 11.83 7.11
CA GLU A 75 -21.22 12.52 8.37
C GLU A 75 -19.74 12.45 8.77
N GLY A 76 -19.20 13.57 9.26
CA GLY A 76 -17.81 13.63 9.76
C GLY A 76 -17.76 13.67 11.28
N VAL A 77 -16.95 12.82 11.91
CA VAL A 77 -16.65 12.86 13.34
C VAL A 77 -15.16 13.15 13.53
N ILE A 78 -14.90 14.17 14.37
CA ILE A 78 -13.53 14.61 14.66
C ILE A 78 -12.99 13.81 15.83
N GLY A 79 -11.84 13.17 15.65
CA GLY A 79 -11.12 12.44 16.68
C GLY A 79 -10.44 13.36 17.69
N SER A 80 -10.14 12.82 18.84
CA SER A 80 -9.56 13.56 19.97
C SER A 80 -8.10 13.96 19.78
N THR A 81 -7.44 13.42 18.76
CA THR A 81 -6.05 13.77 18.38
C THR A 81 -5.93 15.07 17.59
N ILE A 82 -7.06 15.57 17.06
CA ILE A 82 -7.08 16.86 16.37
C ILE A 82 -6.93 17.98 17.42
N GLY A 83 -5.99 18.88 17.16
CA GLY A 83 -5.62 19.97 18.09
C GLY A 83 -4.59 19.58 19.15
N LEU A 84 -4.20 18.29 19.28
CA LEU A 84 -3.10 17.92 20.18
C LEU A 84 -1.76 18.38 19.63
N ASP A 85 -0.92 18.87 20.50
CA ASP A 85 0.42 19.39 20.21
C ASP A 85 1.47 18.76 21.14
N LEU A 86 2.33 17.92 20.56
CA LEU A 86 3.55 17.42 21.21
C LEU A 86 4.71 17.57 20.22
N ASN A 87 5.28 18.76 20.12
CA ASN A 87 6.31 19.10 19.15
C ASN A 87 5.83 18.83 17.70
N GLN A 88 6.36 17.81 17.04
CA GLN A 88 5.90 17.42 15.69
C GLN A 88 4.61 16.58 15.71
N LEU A 89 4.31 15.87 16.79
CA LEU A 89 3.29 14.84 16.86
C LEU A 89 1.96 15.39 17.37
N ALA A 90 0.88 14.74 16.95
CA ALA A 90 -0.47 14.97 17.47
C ALA A 90 -0.67 14.20 18.79
N GLY A 91 0.00 14.65 19.85
CA GLY A 91 0.00 13.98 21.15
C GLY A 91 0.98 12.81 21.23
N THR A 92 0.92 12.06 22.35
CA THR A 92 1.76 10.88 22.60
C THR A 92 1.37 9.71 21.69
N ASP A 93 2.20 8.67 21.67
CA ASP A 93 1.90 7.44 20.91
C ASP A 93 0.61 6.78 21.44
N GLU A 94 0.41 6.76 22.77
CA GLU A 94 -0.76 6.22 23.44
C GLU A 94 -2.03 7.04 23.14
N GLN A 95 -1.94 8.36 23.09
CA GLN A 95 -3.09 9.22 22.73
C GLN A 95 -3.54 8.97 21.30
N ARG A 96 -2.60 8.86 20.35
CA ARG A 96 -2.91 8.56 18.94
C ARG A 96 -3.45 7.15 18.78
N ALA A 97 -2.86 6.18 19.47
CA ALA A 97 -3.36 4.80 19.48
C ALA A 97 -4.77 4.71 20.08
N ALA A 98 -5.02 5.36 21.22
CA ALA A 98 -6.32 5.34 21.89
C ALA A 98 -7.43 5.96 21.03
N ASP A 99 -7.15 7.08 20.35
CA ASP A 99 -8.11 7.70 19.43
C ASP A 99 -8.39 6.82 18.22
N PHE A 100 -7.33 6.28 17.59
CA PHE A 100 -7.48 5.36 16.46
C PHE A 100 -8.25 4.11 16.87
N GLN A 101 -7.91 3.49 18.01
CA GLN A 101 -8.56 2.31 18.55
C GLN A 101 -10.05 2.53 18.81
N LYS A 102 -10.40 3.68 19.40
CA LYS A 102 -11.80 4.07 19.63
C LYS A 102 -12.61 4.06 18.34
N GLN A 103 -12.06 4.61 17.25
CA GLN A 103 -12.74 4.65 15.96
C GLN A 103 -12.69 3.28 15.26
N LEU A 104 -11.60 2.53 15.45
CA LEU A 104 -11.46 1.19 14.92
C LEU A 104 -12.51 0.23 15.49
N ASP A 105 -12.80 0.36 16.80
CA ASP A 105 -13.75 -0.45 17.53
C ASP A 105 -15.21 -0.06 17.34
N ASN A 106 -15.47 1.16 16.94
CA ASN A 106 -16.85 1.69 16.80
C ASN A 106 -17.52 1.14 15.53
N PRO A 107 -18.58 0.31 15.63
CA PRO A 107 -19.24 -0.29 14.47
C PRO A 107 -20.00 0.74 13.61
N ASN A 108 -20.30 1.93 14.16
CA ASN A 108 -20.98 3.00 13.45
C ASN A 108 -20.03 3.76 12.51
N ILE A 109 -18.72 3.73 12.78
CA ILE A 109 -17.71 4.32 11.88
C ILE A 109 -17.47 3.38 10.70
N LYS A 110 -17.61 3.90 9.47
CA LYS A 110 -17.42 3.15 8.21
C LYS A 110 -16.09 3.42 7.54
N ALA A 111 -15.46 4.56 7.86
CA ALA A 111 -14.12 4.89 7.41
C ALA A 111 -13.35 5.69 8.47
N ILE A 112 -12.04 5.53 8.50
CA ILE A 112 -11.10 6.36 9.27
C ILE A 112 -10.24 7.10 8.25
N TRP A 113 -10.34 8.42 8.23
CA TRP A 113 -9.59 9.29 7.33
C TRP A 113 -8.48 9.98 8.12
N CYS A 114 -7.24 9.56 7.90
CA CYS A 114 -6.08 10.16 8.55
C CYS A 114 -5.90 11.59 8.06
N VAL A 115 -5.83 12.56 9.00
CA VAL A 115 -5.82 13.99 8.67
C VAL A 115 -4.60 14.40 7.86
N ARG A 116 -3.45 13.77 8.16
CA ARG A 116 -2.16 13.98 7.47
C ARG A 116 -1.18 12.85 7.79
N GLY A 117 -0.11 12.80 7.01
CA GLY A 117 1.06 11.97 7.28
C GLY A 117 2.14 12.68 8.13
N GLY A 118 3.38 12.43 7.80
CA GLY A 118 4.58 12.90 8.48
C GLY A 118 5.40 11.71 8.97
N TYR A 119 5.58 11.58 10.29
CA TYR A 119 6.17 10.42 10.93
C TYR A 119 5.47 10.17 12.26
N GLY A 120 5.18 8.93 12.59
CA GLY A 120 4.61 8.56 13.88
C GLY A 120 3.60 7.43 13.87
N THR A 121 3.00 7.09 12.72
CA THR A 121 2.02 6.00 12.62
C THR A 121 2.62 4.66 13.05
N VAL A 122 3.85 4.36 12.67
CA VAL A 122 4.54 3.12 13.08
C VAL A 122 4.70 2.99 14.59
N ARG A 123 4.81 4.11 15.31
CA ARG A 123 5.02 4.14 16.77
C ARG A 123 3.77 3.73 17.56
N MET A 124 2.60 3.95 16.98
CA MET A 124 1.33 3.60 17.62
C MET A 124 0.78 2.23 17.17
N LEU A 125 1.29 1.67 16.06
CA LEU A 125 0.73 0.49 15.43
C LEU A 125 0.66 -0.71 16.38
N ASP A 126 1.75 -0.99 17.11
CA ASP A 126 1.86 -2.13 18.01
C ASP A 126 1.01 -1.99 19.30
N LEU A 127 0.38 -0.82 19.51
CA LEU A 127 -0.57 -0.56 20.59
C LEU A 127 -2.03 -0.86 20.19
N LEU A 128 -2.27 -1.22 18.91
CA LEU A 128 -3.62 -1.42 18.37
C LEU A 128 -4.05 -2.89 18.45
N ASP A 129 -5.31 -3.09 18.80
CA ASP A 129 -6.01 -4.39 18.72
C ASP A 129 -7.00 -4.38 17.56
N PHE A 130 -6.78 -5.25 16.58
CA PHE A 130 -7.64 -5.38 15.40
C PHE A 130 -8.75 -6.41 15.55
N THR A 131 -9.00 -6.95 16.76
CA THR A 131 -10.00 -8.00 16.99
C THR A 131 -11.41 -7.57 16.56
N LYS A 132 -11.85 -6.38 16.99
CA LYS A 132 -13.17 -5.84 16.59
C LYS A 132 -13.21 -5.35 15.15
N PHE A 133 -12.08 -4.85 14.64
CA PHE A 133 -11.96 -4.48 13.22
C PHE A 133 -12.24 -5.69 12.30
N LYS A 134 -11.75 -6.88 12.65
CA LYS A 134 -12.04 -8.11 11.88
C LYS A 134 -13.52 -8.47 11.82
N GLN A 135 -14.29 -8.06 12.82
CA GLN A 135 -15.74 -8.26 12.86
C GLN A 135 -16.49 -7.18 12.07
N HIS A 136 -15.99 -5.96 12.10
CA HIS A 136 -16.60 -4.78 11.47
C HIS A 136 -15.54 -3.99 10.66
N PRO A 137 -15.05 -4.58 9.54
CA PRO A 137 -14.01 -3.94 8.74
C PRO A 137 -14.50 -2.60 8.17
N LYS A 138 -13.60 -1.63 8.15
CA LYS A 138 -13.84 -0.28 7.65
C LYS A 138 -12.68 0.22 6.82
N TRP A 139 -12.93 1.21 6.00
CA TRP A 139 -11.88 1.82 5.19
C TRP A 139 -10.90 2.63 6.06
N VAL A 140 -9.61 2.44 5.85
CA VAL A 140 -8.55 3.29 6.36
C VAL A 140 -7.99 4.06 5.18
N ILE A 141 -7.96 5.39 5.29
CA ILE A 141 -7.71 6.31 4.17
C ILE A 141 -6.55 7.24 4.51
N GLY A 142 -5.62 7.40 3.57
CA GLY A 142 -4.52 8.32 3.65
C GLY A 142 -3.38 7.94 2.71
N PHE A 143 -2.24 8.61 2.82
CA PHE A 143 -1.02 8.30 2.08
C PHE A 143 0.21 8.72 2.88
N SER A 144 1.42 8.65 2.30
CA SER A 144 2.65 9.00 3.03
C SER A 144 2.87 8.07 4.24
N ASP A 145 3.02 8.58 5.44
CA ASP A 145 3.19 7.81 6.68
C ASP A 145 2.06 6.80 6.95
N VAL A 146 0.85 7.02 6.39
CA VAL A 146 -0.28 6.08 6.47
C VAL A 146 0.00 4.77 5.72
N THR A 147 1.02 4.72 4.87
CA THR A 147 1.54 3.49 4.24
C THR A 147 1.81 2.39 5.26
N VAL A 148 2.18 2.74 6.50
CA VAL A 148 2.30 1.79 7.62
C VAL A 148 1.01 1.00 7.81
N LEU A 149 -0.13 1.69 7.90
CA LEU A 149 -1.45 1.06 8.08
C LEU A 149 -1.89 0.29 6.84
N HIS A 150 -1.63 0.82 5.64
CA HIS A 150 -1.96 0.12 4.40
C HIS A 150 -1.27 -1.24 4.32
N ASN A 151 0.03 -1.29 4.62
CA ASN A 151 0.77 -2.55 4.56
C ASN A 151 0.38 -3.51 5.70
N HIS A 152 0.17 -3.00 6.92
CA HIS A 152 -0.29 -3.84 8.02
C HIS A 152 -1.67 -4.46 7.71
N LEU A 153 -2.63 -3.67 7.25
CA LEU A 153 -3.95 -4.17 6.85
C LEU A 153 -3.86 -5.15 5.67
N ASN A 154 -2.96 -4.90 4.71
CA ASN A 154 -2.72 -5.82 3.60
C ASN A 154 -2.22 -7.18 4.08
N THR A 155 -1.25 -7.24 5.03
CA THR A 155 -0.78 -8.50 5.61
C THR A 155 -1.88 -9.23 6.37
N MET A 156 -2.85 -8.51 6.92
CA MET A 156 -4.04 -9.07 7.55
C MET A 156 -5.13 -9.51 6.56
N GLY A 157 -4.97 -9.24 5.26
CA GLY A 157 -5.94 -9.57 4.21
C GLY A 157 -7.05 -8.55 4.00
N TYR A 158 -6.84 -7.27 4.33
CA TYR A 158 -7.84 -6.21 4.17
C TYR A 158 -7.39 -5.13 3.20
N LYS A 159 -8.34 -4.63 2.39
CA LYS A 159 -8.12 -3.49 1.51
C LYS A 159 -8.18 -2.18 2.30
N SER A 160 -7.47 -1.16 1.77
CA SER A 160 -7.44 0.21 2.28
C SER A 160 -7.33 1.20 1.12
N ILE A 161 -7.39 2.51 1.36
CA ILE A 161 -7.35 3.51 0.29
C ILE A 161 -6.16 4.45 0.47
N HIS A 162 -5.17 4.35 -0.44
CA HIS A 162 -4.18 5.40 -0.63
C HIS A 162 -4.84 6.54 -1.41
N GLY A 163 -4.78 7.77 -0.89
CA GLY A 163 -5.38 8.93 -1.56
C GLY A 163 -5.30 10.19 -0.73
N ILE A 164 -5.95 11.27 -1.22
CA ILE A 164 -5.92 12.58 -0.57
C ILE A 164 -6.29 12.49 0.92
N MET A 165 -5.67 13.37 1.70
CA MET A 165 -5.95 13.53 3.14
C MET A 165 -6.57 14.91 3.42
N PRO A 166 -7.30 15.10 4.52
CA PRO A 166 -7.92 16.37 4.89
C PRO A 166 -7.01 17.60 4.66
N VAL A 167 -5.74 17.53 5.07
CA VAL A 167 -4.76 18.61 4.88
C VAL A 167 -4.49 18.95 3.41
N THR A 168 -4.78 18.04 2.48
CA THR A 168 -4.52 18.23 1.03
C THR A 168 -5.76 18.63 0.24
N ILE A 169 -6.98 18.48 0.80
CA ILE A 169 -8.26 18.77 0.12
C ILE A 169 -8.29 20.17 -0.50
N PRO A 170 -7.86 21.26 0.20
CA PRO A 170 -7.98 22.61 -0.36
C PRO A 170 -7.20 22.83 -1.67
N ARG A 171 -6.24 21.97 -1.98
CA ARG A 171 -5.41 22.05 -3.20
C ARG A 171 -5.53 20.82 -4.11
N ALA A 172 -6.37 19.86 -3.74
CA ALA A 172 -6.56 18.64 -4.54
C ALA A 172 -7.26 18.95 -5.87
N THR A 173 -6.87 18.26 -6.92
CA THR A 173 -7.56 18.38 -8.21
C THR A 173 -8.95 17.76 -8.15
N PRO A 174 -9.89 18.20 -9.02
CA PRO A 174 -11.19 17.54 -9.15
C PRO A 174 -11.08 16.04 -9.45
N ALA A 175 -10.08 15.61 -10.21
CA ALA A 175 -9.82 14.20 -10.52
C ALA A 175 -9.43 13.41 -9.26
N ALA A 176 -8.56 13.95 -8.41
CA ALA A 176 -8.20 13.34 -7.13
C ALA A 176 -9.41 13.21 -6.20
N VAL A 177 -10.22 14.26 -6.08
CA VAL A 177 -11.45 14.27 -5.25
C VAL A 177 -12.47 13.26 -5.79
N SER A 178 -12.71 13.25 -7.11
CA SER A 178 -13.64 12.30 -7.76
C SER A 178 -13.20 10.86 -7.57
N SER A 179 -11.90 10.56 -7.75
CA SER A 179 -11.38 9.21 -7.56
C SER A 179 -11.54 8.70 -6.12
N MET A 180 -11.38 9.59 -5.14
CA MET A 180 -11.62 9.27 -3.73
C MET A 180 -13.09 8.92 -3.50
N LYS A 181 -14.02 9.73 -4.02
CA LYS A 181 -15.45 9.46 -3.93
C LYS A 181 -15.78 8.09 -4.56
N SER A 182 -15.35 7.86 -5.79
CA SER A 182 -15.61 6.59 -6.49
C SER A 182 -15.09 5.39 -5.71
N SER A 183 -13.89 5.50 -5.10
CA SER A 183 -13.32 4.44 -4.27
C SER A 183 -14.15 4.13 -3.04
N LEU A 184 -14.69 5.16 -2.37
CA LEU A 184 -15.48 5.00 -1.16
C LEU A 184 -16.88 4.43 -1.43
N PHE A 185 -17.50 4.80 -2.56
CA PHE A 185 -18.86 4.37 -2.92
C PHE A 185 -18.90 3.12 -3.83
N GLY A 186 -17.74 2.50 -4.13
CA GLY A 186 -17.68 1.28 -4.94
C GLY A 186 -18.01 1.48 -6.41
N GLU A 187 -17.85 2.69 -6.91
CA GLU A 187 -17.97 2.97 -8.33
C GLU A 187 -16.76 2.36 -9.09
N PRO A 188 -16.91 2.09 -10.39
CA PRO A 188 -15.80 1.63 -11.21
C PRO A 188 -14.61 2.60 -11.15
N LEU A 189 -13.42 2.07 -10.90
CA LEU A 189 -12.19 2.84 -10.82
C LEU A 189 -11.24 2.39 -11.93
N SER A 190 -10.90 3.33 -12.80
CA SER A 190 -9.92 3.12 -13.86
C SER A 190 -9.21 4.44 -14.20
N TYR A 191 -7.96 4.32 -14.62
CA TYR A 191 -7.12 5.45 -15.00
C TYR A 191 -6.54 5.23 -16.37
N SER A 192 -6.58 6.27 -17.22
CA SER A 192 -5.85 6.34 -18.48
C SER A 192 -4.82 7.46 -18.37
N ILE A 193 -3.57 7.13 -18.64
CA ILE A 193 -2.41 8.02 -18.51
C ILE A 193 -1.77 8.12 -19.89
N GLY A 194 -1.41 9.33 -20.30
CA GLY A 194 -0.71 9.56 -21.56
C GLY A 194 0.61 8.79 -21.65
N PRO A 195 1.22 8.75 -22.84
CA PRO A 195 2.49 8.07 -23.05
C PRO A 195 3.62 8.76 -22.27
N ASP A 196 4.53 7.96 -21.72
CA ASP A 196 5.78 8.41 -21.11
C ASP A 196 6.95 7.61 -21.70
N LYS A 197 8.04 8.28 -22.05
CA LYS A 197 9.23 7.64 -22.65
C LYS A 197 9.92 6.64 -21.73
N MET A 198 9.71 6.76 -20.43
CA MET A 198 10.27 5.85 -19.44
C MET A 198 9.40 4.61 -19.24
N ASN A 199 8.15 4.61 -19.73
CA ASN A 199 7.26 3.48 -19.59
C ASN A 199 7.84 2.21 -20.22
N ARG A 200 7.67 1.09 -19.54
CA ARG A 200 8.04 -0.22 -20.06
C ARG A 200 6.78 -0.97 -20.45
N PHE A 201 6.68 -1.32 -21.74
CA PHE A 201 5.48 -1.93 -22.33
C PHE A 201 5.22 -3.31 -21.80
N GLY A 202 3.95 -3.66 -21.76
CA GLY A 202 3.45 -4.96 -21.35
C GLY A 202 2.12 -4.87 -20.62
N LYS A 203 1.57 -6.03 -20.31
CA LYS A 203 0.30 -6.16 -19.59
C LYS A 203 0.48 -7.12 -18.41
N ALA A 204 -0.04 -6.73 -17.26
CA ALA A 204 -0.02 -7.57 -16.07
C ALA A 204 -1.28 -7.39 -15.23
N THR A 205 -1.65 -8.47 -14.53
CA THR A 205 -2.73 -8.45 -13.54
C THR A 205 -2.21 -9.00 -12.22
N GLY A 206 -2.46 -8.28 -11.14
CA GLY A 206 -2.03 -8.67 -9.80
C GLY A 206 -2.67 -7.80 -8.73
N GLU A 207 -2.48 -8.17 -7.48
CA GLU A 207 -2.89 -7.35 -6.34
C GLU A 207 -1.98 -6.11 -6.25
N LEU A 208 -2.59 -4.94 -6.06
CA LEU A 208 -1.86 -3.68 -5.89
C LEU A 208 -1.42 -3.51 -4.44
N VAL A 209 -0.12 -3.41 -4.23
CA VAL A 209 0.51 -3.23 -2.92
C VAL A 209 1.52 -2.10 -2.95
N GLY A 210 1.93 -1.59 -1.81
CA GLY A 210 2.97 -0.56 -1.77
C GLY A 210 2.57 0.72 -1.07
N GLY A 211 3.04 1.87 -1.57
CA GLY A 211 2.85 3.20 -1.01
C GLY A 211 4.12 4.04 -1.03
N ASN A 212 4.36 4.81 0.03
CA ASN A 212 5.55 5.63 0.17
C ASN A 212 6.80 4.74 0.33
N LEU A 213 7.81 4.95 -0.52
CA LEU A 213 8.98 4.06 -0.64
C LEU A 213 9.81 4.03 0.64
N SER A 214 10.02 5.18 1.30
CA SER A 214 10.79 5.24 2.54
C SER A 214 10.10 4.51 3.70
N ILE A 215 8.77 4.52 3.71
CA ILE A 215 7.99 3.73 4.66
C ILE A 215 8.08 2.23 4.33
N LEU A 216 7.92 1.83 3.07
CA LEU A 216 8.08 0.42 2.66
C LEU A 216 9.43 -0.14 3.07
N TYR A 217 10.50 0.63 2.81
CA TYR A 217 11.85 0.29 3.21
C TYR A 217 11.98 0.09 4.73
N SER A 218 11.38 0.96 5.54
CA SER A 218 11.44 0.91 6.99
C SER A 218 10.67 -0.26 7.62
N LEU A 219 9.67 -0.80 6.91
CA LEU A 219 8.83 -1.91 7.38
C LEU A 219 9.41 -3.29 7.08
N LEU A 220 10.46 -3.40 6.26
CA LEU A 220 11.05 -4.69 5.91
C LEU A 220 11.55 -5.44 7.14
N GLY A 221 11.22 -6.72 7.23
CA GLY A 221 11.53 -7.57 8.38
C GLY A 221 10.54 -7.46 9.55
N SER A 222 9.54 -6.57 9.48
CA SER A 222 8.46 -6.47 10.46
C SER A 222 7.23 -7.30 10.04
N GLN A 223 6.24 -7.40 10.94
CA GLN A 223 4.93 -8.01 10.65
C GLN A 223 4.14 -7.26 9.57
N SER A 224 4.51 -6.00 9.29
CA SER A 224 3.89 -5.15 8.29
C SER A 224 4.69 -5.10 6.99
N ALA A 225 5.69 -5.97 6.83
CA ALA A 225 6.49 -6.02 5.62
C ALA A 225 5.65 -6.43 4.41
N ILE A 226 5.88 -5.75 3.29
CA ILE A 226 5.20 -6.02 2.03
C ILE A 226 5.55 -7.42 1.49
N ASP A 227 4.55 -8.17 1.04
CA ASP A 227 4.74 -9.36 0.20
C ASP A 227 4.59 -8.97 -1.27
N CYS A 228 5.66 -9.13 -2.03
CA CYS A 228 5.74 -8.73 -3.43
C CYS A 228 5.42 -9.84 -4.43
N ARG A 229 5.22 -11.08 -3.97
CA ARG A 229 5.04 -12.25 -4.86
C ARG A 229 3.78 -12.13 -5.68
N ASP A 230 3.95 -12.15 -7.02
CA ASP A 230 2.87 -12.07 -8.00
C ASP A 230 2.01 -10.81 -7.91
N LYS A 231 2.57 -9.71 -7.37
CA LYS A 231 1.84 -8.46 -7.12
C LYS A 231 2.28 -7.34 -8.06
N ILE A 232 1.52 -6.26 -8.07
CA ILE A 232 1.86 -5.00 -8.73
C ILE A 232 2.25 -4.02 -7.62
N LEU A 233 3.49 -3.53 -7.68
CA LEU A 233 4.03 -2.61 -6.70
C LEU A 233 3.73 -1.16 -7.10
N PHE A 234 3.08 -0.42 -6.21
CA PHE A 234 2.99 1.04 -6.29
C PHE A 234 4.04 1.66 -5.36
N ILE A 235 4.80 2.62 -5.89
CA ILE A 235 5.76 3.41 -5.10
C ILE A 235 5.65 4.89 -5.44
N GLU A 236 5.81 5.74 -4.44
CA GLU A 236 5.96 7.19 -4.55
C GLU A 236 6.87 7.67 -3.41
N ASP A 237 7.49 8.85 -3.53
CA ASP A 237 8.22 9.43 -2.40
C ASP A 237 8.37 10.97 -2.51
N LEU A 238 8.81 11.58 -1.40
CA LEU A 238 8.97 13.02 -1.23
C LEU A 238 10.24 13.33 -0.45
N ASP A 239 10.99 14.35 -0.92
CA ASP A 239 12.03 15.04 -0.14
C ASP A 239 13.24 14.17 0.25
N GLU A 240 13.46 13.06 -0.48
CA GLU A 240 14.55 12.12 -0.26
C GLU A 240 15.80 12.50 -1.09
N TYR A 241 16.98 12.10 -0.60
CA TYR A 241 18.21 12.18 -1.40
C TYR A 241 18.22 11.07 -2.47
N LEU A 242 18.74 11.38 -3.65
CA LEU A 242 18.79 10.45 -4.78
C LEU A 242 19.54 9.16 -4.44
N TYR A 243 20.68 9.25 -3.73
CA TYR A 243 21.37 8.04 -3.25
C TYR A 243 20.53 7.21 -2.28
N HIS A 244 19.60 7.85 -1.54
CA HIS A 244 18.71 7.14 -0.63
C HIS A 244 17.59 6.41 -1.40
N ILE A 245 17.05 7.02 -2.46
CA ILE A 245 16.15 6.32 -3.40
C ILE A 245 16.82 5.05 -3.94
N ASP A 246 18.06 5.15 -4.40
CA ASP A 246 18.83 3.98 -4.85
C ASP A 246 18.97 2.91 -3.75
N ARG A 247 19.35 3.32 -2.53
CA ARG A 247 19.50 2.43 -1.38
C ARG A 247 18.20 1.69 -1.06
N MET A 248 17.07 2.38 -1.03
CA MET A 248 15.76 1.80 -0.75
C MET A 248 15.35 0.80 -1.83
N MET A 249 15.49 1.14 -3.10
CA MET A 249 15.22 0.24 -4.23
C MET A 249 16.16 -0.96 -4.25
N MET A 250 17.44 -0.75 -3.94
CA MET A 250 18.42 -1.85 -3.80
C MET A 250 18.07 -2.79 -2.64
N ASN A 251 17.54 -2.25 -1.54
CA ASN A 251 17.09 -3.06 -0.42
C ASN A 251 15.88 -3.92 -0.83
N LEU A 252 14.84 -3.35 -1.45
CA LEU A 252 13.71 -4.11 -1.99
C LEU A 252 14.18 -5.21 -2.94
N ARG A 253 15.13 -4.91 -3.82
CA ARG A 253 15.70 -5.91 -4.73
C ARG A 253 16.41 -7.02 -3.99
N ARG A 254 17.27 -6.71 -3.01
CA ARG A 254 18.04 -7.70 -2.24
C ARG A 254 17.15 -8.56 -1.32
N ASN A 255 15.98 -8.07 -0.93
CA ASN A 255 14.97 -8.84 -0.23
C ASN A 255 14.08 -9.69 -1.16
N GLY A 256 14.40 -9.76 -2.46
CA GLY A 256 13.66 -10.58 -3.42
C GLY A 256 12.31 -9.98 -3.83
N CYS A 257 12.01 -8.73 -3.47
CA CYS A 257 10.73 -8.10 -3.81
C CYS A 257 10.62 -7.87 -5.32
N ILE A 258 11.60 -7.20 -5.94
CA ILE A 258 11.50 -6.74 -7.34
C ILE A 258 11.39 -7.91 -8.32
N GLU A 259 12.12 -8.99 -8.10
CA GLU A 259 12.15 -10.14 -9.02
C GLU A 259 10.85 -10.96 -9.04
N ASN A 260 10.02 -10.81 -8.01
CA ASN A 260 8.77 -11.53 -7.86
C ASN A 260 7.53 -10.71 -8.26
N LEU A 261 7.74 -9.46 -8.72
CA LEU A 261 6.64 -8.60 -9.15
C LEU A 261 6.10 -8.98 -10.53
N LYS A 262 4.82 -8.72 -10.76
CA LYS A 262 4.18 -8.75 -12.09
C LYS A 262 4.26 -7.41 -12.81
N GLY A 263 4.41 -6.30 -12.11
CA GLY A 263 4.52 -4.96 -12.67
C GLY A 263 4.74 -3.91 -11.60
N ILE A 264 5.04 -2.69 -12.04
CA ILE A 264 5.28 -1.56 -11.15
C ILE A 264 4.50 -0.33 -11.63
N VAL A 265 3.94 0.41 -10.69
CA VAL A 265 3.34 1.73 -10.89
C VAL A 265 4.16 2.72 -10.06
N VAL A 266 4.90 3.59 -10.73
CA VAL A 266 5.70 4.64 -10.10
C VAL A 266 4.89 5.93 -10.11
N GLY A 267 4.51 6.39 -8.93
CA GLY A 267 3.85 7.66 -8.69
C GLY A 267 4.81 8.84 -8.70
N SER A 268 4.46 9.87 -7.97
CA SER A 268 5.29 11.08 -7.90
C SER A 268 6.57 10.85 -7.09
N MET A 269 7.69 11.32 -7.62
CA MET A 269 8.98 11.43 -6.93
C MET A 269 9.30 12.92 -6.82
N THR A 270 8.84 13.58 -5.74
CA THR A 270 8.85 15.04 -5.66
C THR A 270 9.90 15.58 -4.71
N LYS A 271 10.43 16.79 -5.01
CA LYS A 271 11.39 17.50 -4.17
C LYS A 271 12.62 16.67 -3.81
N MET A 272 13.08 15.82 -4.72
CA MET A 272 14.28 15.04 -4.51
C MET A 272 15.51 15.93 -4.33
N LYS A 273 16.40 15.53 -3.42
CA LYS A 273 17.64 16.23 -3.09
C LYS A 273 18.84 15.52 -3.70
N ASP A 274 19.85 16.28 -4.03
CA ASP A 274 21.14 15.74 -4.44
C ASP A 274 22.24 16.25 -3.51
N ASN A 275 23.44 15.69 -3.60
CA ASN A 275 24.63 16.12 -2.88
C ASN A 275 25.46 17.08 -3.73
N ASP A 276 26.46 17.71 -3.10
CA ASP A 276 27.44 18.58 -3.81
C ASP A 276 28.12 17.85 -4.97
N ILE A 277 28.44 16.56 -4.80
CA ILE A 277 28.79 15.65 -5.89
C ILE A 277 27.51 14.96 -6.35
N PRO A 278 27.03 15.28 -7.57
CA PRO A 278 25.73 14.77 -8.05
C PRO A 278 25.71 13.24 -8.15
N TRP A 279 24.55 12.66 -7.84
CA TRP A 279 24.31 11.22 -8.07
C TRP A 279 24.32 10.86 -9.56
N GLY A 280 24.02 11.83 -10.41
CA GLY A 280 24.06 11.69 -11.87
C GLY A 280 22.83 11.06 -12.50
N LYS A 281 21.78 10.76 -11.73
CA LYS A 281 20.49 10.24 -12.18
C LYS A 281 19.38 10.79 -11.32
N ASN A 282 18.23 11.06 -11.92
CA ASN A 282 17.03 11.41 -11.15
C ASN A 282 16.35 10.15 -10.58
N ALA A 283 15.34 10.32 -9.71
CA ALA A 283 14.68 9.22 -9.03
C ALA A 283 14.01 8.21 -9.98
N VAL A 284 13.41 8.70 -11.09
CA VAL A 284 12.78 7.83 -12.11
C VAL A 284 13.83 6.97 -12.82
N GLU A 285 14.97 7.55 -13.19
CA GLU A 285 16.09 6.84 -13.81
C GLU A 285 16.71 5.80 -12.85
N ILE A 286 16.76 6.08 -11.55
CA ILE A 286 17.22 5.14 -10.53
C ILE A 286 16.29 3.93 -10.46
N VAL A 287 14.98 4.16 -10.41
CA VAL A 287 13.98 3.09 -10.40
C VAL A 287 14.08 2.25 -11.67
N ASP A 288 14.19 2.89 -12.84
CA ASP A 288 14.35 2.16 -14.11
C ASP A 288 15.61 1.28 -14.12
N ASP A 289 16.76 1.83 -13.74
CA ASP A 289 18.03 1.09 -13.71
C ASP A 289 17.97 -0.19 -12.87
N ILE A 290 17.31 -0.11 -11.71
CA ILE A 290 17.20 -1.26 -10.81
C ILE A 290 16.21 -2.29 -11.33
N THR A 291 15.18 -1.84 -12.05
CA THR A 291 14.08 -2.70 -12.51
C THR A 291 14.21 -3.19 -13.96
N LYS A 292 15.03 -2.53 -14.81
CA LYS A 292 15.11 -2.80 -16.26
C LYS A 292 15.51 -4.21 -16.65
N LYS A 293 16.21 -4.94 -15.79
CA LYS A 293 16.60 -6.33 -16.06
C LYS A 293 15.44 -7.33 -15.89
N TYR A 294 14.34 -6.90 -15.27
CA TYR A 294 13.15 -7.72 -15.10
C TYR A 294 12.17 -7.40 -16.21
N ASN A 295 11.67 -8.40 -16.89
CA ASN A 295 10.77 -8.23 -18.04
C ASN A 295 9.32 -8.06 -17.57
N ILE A 296 9.06 -6.94 -16.86
CA ILE A 296 7.75 -6.58 -16.32
C ILE A 296 7.32 -5.20 -16.81
N PRO A 297 6.02 -4.94 -17.02
CA PRO A 297 5.53 -3.61 -17.36
C PRO A 297 5.74 -2.63 -16.20
N VAL A 298 6.11 -1.38 -16.55
CA VAL A 298 6.29 -0.28 -15.59
C VAL A 298 5.60 0.96 -16.11
N ILE A 299 4.74 1.54 -15.28
CA ILE A 299 4.15 2.85 -15.49
C ILE A 299 4.94 3.87 -14.67
N PHE A 300 5.45 4.93 -15.32
CA PHE A 300 6.06 6.06 -14.65
C PHE A 300 5.14 7.27 -14.62
N ASN A 301 5.40 8.18 -13.69
CA ASN A 301 4.65 9.42 -13.53
C ASN A 301 3.13 9.23 -13.36
N PHE A 302 2.73 8.12 -12.71
CA PHE A 302 1.33 7.91 -12.37
C PHE A 302 0.85 9.02 -11.42
N PRO A 303 -0.35 9.61 -11.61
CA PRO A 303 -0.85 10.72 -10.78
C PRO A 303 -1.31 10.24 -9.40
N ALA A 304 -0.37 9.87 -8.54
CA ALA A 304 -0.57 9.55 -7.13
C ALA A 304 0.70 9.88 -6.32
N GLY A 305 0.53 10.20 -5.04
CA GLY A 305 1.60 10.55 -4.11
C GLY A 305 1.56 12.03 -3.69
N HIS A 306 2.73 12.65 -3.49
CA HIS A 306 2.84 14.01 -2.94
C HIS A 306 2.67 15.11 -3.99
N ILE A 307 1.57 15.05 -4.73
CA ILE A 307 1.14 16.03 -5.74
C ILE A 307 -0.33 16.41 -5.53
N GLN A 308 -0.78 17.47 -6.19
CA GLN A 308 -2.18 17.91 -6.09
C GLN A 308 -3.15 16.91 -6.73
N ASP A 309 -2.75 16.28 -7.84
CA ASP A 309 -3.51 15.20 -8.50
C ASP A 309 -3.18 13.83 -7.90
N ASN A 310 -3.36 13.69 -6.59
CA ASN A 310 -3.14 12.43 -5.89
C ASN A 310 -4.41 11.55 -5.97
N ARG A 311 -4.55 10.84 -7.09
CA ARG A 311 -5.70 9.95 -7.35
C ARG A 311 -5.70 8.75 -6.44
N ALA A 312 -6.89 8.32 -6.03
CA ALA A 312 -7.06 7.24 -5.08
C ALA A 312 -6.65 5.88 -5.67
N LEU A 313 -5.99 5.07 -4.87
CA LEU A 313 -5.66 3.68 -5.18
C LEU A 313 -6.21 2.77 -4.07
N ILE A 314 -6.98 1.76 -4.46
CA ILE A 314 -7.48 0.75 -3.50
C ILE A 314 -6.39 -0.30 -3.33
N MET A 315 -5.62 -0.17 -2.25
CA MET A 315 -4.55 -1.11 -1.89
C MET A 315 -5.14 -2.47 -1.53
N GLY A 316 -4.52 -3.54 -2.00
CA GLY A 316 -5.04 -4.90 -1.86
C GLY A 316 -6.07 -5.30 -2.93
N SER A 317 -6.45 -4.41 -3.84
CA SER A 317 -7.31 -4.77 -4.97
C SER A 317 -6.52 -5.39 -6.10
N THR A 318 -7.13 -6.35 -6.79
CA THR A 318 -6.60 -6.83 -8.07
C THR A 318 -6.72 -5.71 -9.11
N VAL A 319 -5.61 -5.37 -9.75
CA VAL A 319 -5.58 -4.40 -10.85
C VAL A 319 -5.01 -5.05 -12.10
N THR A 320 -5.45 -4.56 -13.26
CA THR A 320 -4.79 -4.83 -14.54
C THR A 320 -4.11 -3.55 -14.99
N ILE A 321 -2.81 -3.61 -15.24
CA ILE A 321 -2.05 -2.57 -15.92
C ILE A 321 -1.80 -2.99 -17.36
N ASP A 322 -1.95 -2.03 -18.30
CA ASP A 322 -1.66 -2.22 -19.73
C ASP A 322 -0.88 -1.01 -20.21
N VAL A 323 0.35 -1.22 -20.66
CA VAL A 323 1.33 -0.19 -21.02
C VAL A 323 1.74 -0.39 -22.48
N ASN A 324 1.48 0.60 -23.32
CA ASN A 324 1.76 0.56 -24.75
C ASN A 324 2.15 1.96 -25.29
N GLU A 325 2.36 2.07 -26.59
CA GLU A 325 2.79 3.31 -27.23
C GLU A 325 1.82 4.49 -27.08
N SER A 326 0.50 4.20 -26.95
CA SER A 326 -0.52 5.24 -26.79
C SER A 326 -0.67 5.73 -25.35
N GLY A 327 -0.01 5.07 -24.39
CA GLY A 327 -0.08 5.37 -22.97
C GLY A 327 -0.24 4.15 -22.10
N SER A 328 -0.81 4.34 -20.91
CA SER A 328 -1.01 3.27 -19.95
C SER A 328 -2.39 3.33 -19.29
N THR A 329 -2.91 2.17 -18.92
CA THR A 329 -4.16 2.07 -18.15
C THR A 329 -3.93 1.30 -16.87
N VAL A 330 -4.67 1.68 -15.83
CA VAL A 330 -4.79 0.93 -14.56
C VAL A 330 -6.27 0.71 -14.30
N VAL A 331 -6.71 -0.53 -14.30
CA VAL A 331 -8.12 -0.90 -14.13
C VAL A 331 -8.27 -1.74 -12.86
N PHE A 332 -9.07 -1.28 -11.92
CA PHE A 332 -9.38 -1.99 -10.69
C PHE A 332 -10.49 -3.01 -10.95
N GLN A 333 -10.26 -4.27 -10.54
CA GLN A 333 -11.27 -5.32 -10.61
C GLN A 333 -12.18 -5.26 -9.39
N LYS A 334 -13.47 -5.51 -9.58
CA LYS A 334 -14.47 -5.57 -8.50
C LYS A 334 -14.34 -6.83 -7.65
#